data_941bee17a0b89383a2cd5c845ca88408
#
_entry.id   941bee17a0b89383a2cd5c845ca88408
#
_cell.length_a   1.000
_cell.length_b   1.000
_cell.length_c   1.000
_cell.angle_alpha   90.00
_cell.angle_beta   90.00
_cell.angle_gamma   90.00
#
_symmetry.space_group_name_H-M   'P 1'
#
loop_
_entity.id
_entity.type
_entity.pdbx_description
1 polymer ?
#
loop_
_entity_poly.entity_id
_entity_poly.type
_entity_poly.pdbx_seq_one_letter_code
_entity_poly.pdbx_strand_id
1 'polypeptide(L)'
;MPFKKLKPLLKDILEHLNIEDATPFQKGAIPKIKSGANVYAIGSENSGKTTALILTTLQKLKDYEEHDNPRILIFVKDKNAALTLQEKFEVFTKHMNLTLYSVYEEQAVQVQKDIIYEGVDIVIGTAKRLAKLYLSNSINLNDMNTLIIEDAQLLPRIDFGADIVRISESFPKCQYVVFSTEYDEKMKSLRNSFMANSVKVEA
;
A
#
# COMPACT_ATOMS: atom_id res chain seq x y z
N MET A 1 -3.03 3.85 22.78
CA MET A 1 -2.34 2.72 22.11
C MET A 1 -3.00 2.49 20.75
N PRO A 2 -2.25 2.48 19.62
CA PRO A 2 -2.84 2.40 18.28
C PRO A 2 -3.58 1.09 18.04
N PHE A 3 -3.12 -0.03 18.56
CA PHE A 3 -3.76 -1.34 18.38
C PHE A 3 -5.15 -1.45 19.04
N LYS A 4 -5.41 -0.74 20.14
CA LYS A 4 -6.73 -0.75 20.80
C LYS A 4 -7.89 -0.30 19.90
N LYS A 5 -7.59 0.52 18.89
CA LYS A 5 -8.57 1.07 17.94
C LYS A 5 -8.62 0.32 16.60
N LEU A 6 -7.97 -0.83 16.48
CA LEU A 6 -8.08 -1.72 15.33
C LEU A 6 -9.39 -2.53 15.39
N LYS A 7 -9.79 -3.07 14.24
CA LYS A 7 -10.89 -4.05 14.16
C LYS A 7 -10.59 -5.25 15.06
N PRO A 8 -11.61 -5.89 15.65
CA PRO A 8 -11.43 -7.07 16.51
C PRO A 8 -10.54 -8.13 15.87
N LEU A 9 -10.84 -8.54 14.64
CA LEU A 9 -10.08 -9.56 13.90
C LEU A 9 -8.58 -9.23 13.78
N LEU A 10 -8.22 -7.96 13.56
CA LEU A 10 -6.81 -7.56 13.49
C LEU A 10 -6.11 -7.63 14.85
N LYS A 11 -6.84 -7.43 15.94
CA LYS A 11 -6.28 -7.61 17.30
C LYS A 11 -6.03 -9.08 17.59
N ASP A 12 -6.99 -9.94 17.24
CA ASP A 12 -6.87 -11.39 17.43
C ASP A 12 -5.67 -11.92 16.64
N ILE A 13 -5.46 -11.45 15.41
CA ILE A 13 -4.29 -11.82 14.60
C ILE A 13 -2.99 -11.34 15.24
N LEU A 14 -2.93 -10.10 15.74
CA LEU A 14 -1.74 -9.59 16.43
C LEU A 14 -1.40 -10.41 17.67
N GLU A 15 -2.40 -10.82 18.46
CA GLU A 15 -2.24 -11.70 19.62
C GLU A 15 -1.65 -13.06 19.21
N HIS A 16 -2.21 -13.70 18.18
CA HIS A 16 -1.68 -14.95 17.63
C HIS A 16 -0.24 -14.84 17.12
N LEU A 17 0.15 -13.68 16.62
CA LEU A 17 1.51 -13.40 16.17
C LEU A 17 2.45 -12.93 17.31
N ASN A 18 1.98 -12.93 18.57
CA ASN A 18 2.70 -12.42 19.73
C ASN A 18 3.17 -10.96 19.58
N ILE A 19 2.38 -10.14 18.89
CA ILE A 19 2.64 -8.70 18.73
C ILE A 19 1.77 -7.93 19.73
N GLU A 20 2.25 -7.81 20.95
CA GLU A 20 1.50 -7.19 22.05
C GLU A 20 1.52 -5.67 21.99
N ASP A 21 2.69 -5.09 21.73
CA ASP A 21 2.92 -3.66 21.78
C ASP A 21 3.33 -3.05 20.42
N ALA A 22 2.78 -1.86 20.15
CA ALA A 22 3.18 -1.09 18.98
C ALA A 22 4.55 -0.45 19.20
N THR A 23 5.39 -0.48 18.18
CA THR A 23 6.67 0.24 18.14
C THR A 23 6.46 1.77 18.23
N PRO A 24 7.49 2.56 18.55
CA PRO A 24 7.41 4.03 18.51
C PRO A 24 6.92 4.53 17.15
N PHE A 25 7.44 3.98 16.05
CA PHE A 25 7.01 4.29 14.68
C PHE A 25 5.51 4.01 14.48
N GLN A 26 5.04 2.83 14.86
CA GLN A 26 3.63 2.43 14.71
C GLN A 26 2.70 3.32 15.55
N LYS A 27 3.14 3.74 16.74
CA LYS A 27 2.39 4.68 17.61
C LYS A 27 2.17 6.04 16.94
N GLY A 28 3.13 6.51 16.16
CA GLY A 28 3.02 7.74 15.37
C GLY A 28 2.25 7.59 14.07
N ALA A 29 2.60 6.59 13.25
CA ALA A 29 2.12 6.44 11.89
C ALA A 29 0.67 5.92 11.80
N ILE A 30 0.31 4.85 12.53
CA ILE A 30 -0.99 4.19 12.42
C ILE A 30 -2.16 5.16 12.67
N PRO A 31 -2.17 5.99 13.72
CA PRO A 31 -3.28 6.92 13.95
C PRO A 31 -3.45 7.95 12.83
N LYS A 32 -2.35 8.43 12.26
CA LYS A 32 -2.37 9.43 11.17
C LYS A 32 -2.89 8.82 9.88
N ILE A 33 -2.42 7.62 9.51
CA ILE A 33 -2.92 6.91 8.33
C ILE A 33 -4.42 6.58 8.50
N LYS A 34 -4.83 6.10 9.66
CA LYS A 34 -6.25 5.81 9.96
C LYS A 34 -7.16 7.03 9.90
N SER A 35 -6.65 8.22 10.14
CA SER A 35 -7.45 9.45 10.05
C SER A 35 -7.79 9.85 8.60
N GLY A 36 -7.25 9.15 7.60
CA GLY A 36 -7.43 9.46 6.19
C GLY A 36 -6.46 10.52 5.65
N ALA A 37 -5.53 11.03 6.47
CA ALA A 37 -4.51 11.98 6.02
C ALA A 37 -3.54 11.32 5.04
N ASN A 38 -3.02 12.09 4.09
CA ASN A 38 -1.85 11.71 3.31
C ASN A 38 -0.62 11.74 4.21
N VAL A 39 0.19 10.68 4.20
CA VAL A 39 1.27 10.52 5.19
C VAL A 39 2.59 10.11 4.53
N TYR A 40 3.66 10.83 4.87
CA TYR A 40 5.03 10.30 4.80
C TYR A 40 5.35 9.62 6.13
N ALA A 41 5.45 8.31 6.12
CA ALA A 41 5.77 7.47 7.27
C ALA A 41 7.25 7.07 7.21
N ILE A 42 8.10 7.84 7.88
CA ILE A 42 9.55 7.68 7.86
C ILE A 42 9.99 6.94 9.12
N GLY A 43 10.64 5.81 8.94
CA GLY A 43 11.12 4.98 10.04
C GLY A 43 12.31 4.13 9.64
N SER A 44 13.23 3.89 10.56
CA SER A 44 14.41 3.05 10.35
C SER A 44 14.05 1.62 9.89
N GLU A 45 15.04 0.86 9.47
CA GLU A 45 14.86 -0.58 9.26
C GLU A 45 14.36 -1.25 10.54
N ASN A 46 13.49 -2.25 10.39
CA ASN A 46 12.86 -2.98 11.51
C ASN A 46 12.02 -2.15 12.48
N SER A 47 11.69 -0.90 12.16
CA SER A 47 10.81 -0.06 12.98
C SER A 47 9.34 -0.50 12.98
N GLY A 48 8.97 -1.51 12.17
CA GLY A 48 7.61 -2.02 12.04
C GLY A 48 6.80 -1.35 10.92
N LYS A 49 7.46 -0.76 9.92
CA LYS A 49 6.83 -0.14 8.72
C LYS A 49 5.88 -1.10 8.01
N THR A 50 6.34 -2.30 7.65
CA THR A 50 5.52 -3.28 6.91
C THR A 50 4.30 -3.71 7.71
N THR A 51 4.44 -3.96 9.01
CA THR A 51 3.28 -4.28 9.87
C THR A 51 2.30 -3.11 9.93
N ALA A 52 2.79 -1.87 10.04
CA ALA A 52 1.93 -0.67 10.03
C ALA A 52 1.21 -0.52 8.68
N LEU A 53 1.89 -0.77 7.56
CA LEU A 53 1.32 -0.79 6.22
C LEU A 53 0.18 -1.81 6.15
N ILE A 54 0.41 -3.07 6.50
CA ILE A 54 -0.58 -4.15 6.45
C ILE A 54 -1.78 -3.80 7.34
N LEU A 55 -1.55 -3.45 8.61
CA LEU A 55 -2.63 -3.15 9.56
C LEU A 55 -3.51 -1.97 9.10
N THR A 56 -2.90 -0.91 8.56
CA THR A 56 -3.67 0.26 8.12
C THR A 56 -4.42 -0.01 6.81
N THR A 57 -3.87 -0.82 5.91
CA THR A 57 -4.53 -1.31 4.70
C THR A 57 -5.76 -2.13 5.06
N LEU A 58 -5.60 -3.18 5.86
CA LEU A 58 -6.70 -4.07 6.24
C LEU A 58 -7.74 -3.38 7.13
N GLN A 59 -7.32 -2.45 7.98
CA GLN A 59 -8.24 -1.63 8.78
C GLN A 59 -9.18 -0.78 7.91
N LYS A 60 -8.74 -0.35 6.74
CA LYS A 60 -9.51 0.49 5.83
C LYS A 60 -10.49 -0.29 4.97
N LEU A 61 -10.12 -1.50 4.57
CA LEU A 61 -10.99 -2.38 3.78
C LEU A 61 -12.12 -2.93 4.65
N LYS A 62 -13.34 -2.97 4.12
CA LYS A 62 -14.47 -3.66 4.74
C LYS A 62 -14.44 -5.12 4.31
N ASP A 63 -14.72 -6.02 5.23
CA ASP A 63 -14.54 -7.47 5.03
C ASP A 63 -15.67 -8.12 4.20
N TYR A 64 -16.71 -7.36 3.79
CA TYR A 64 -17.95 -7.88 3.20
C TYR A 64 -18.37 -7.20 1.90
N GLU A 65 -17.58 -6.27 1.37
CA GLU A 65 -17.94 -5.62 0.11
C GLU A 65 -17.36 -6.46 -1.03
N GLU A 66 -18.25 -7.07 -1.83
CA GLU A 66 -17.88 -7.64 -3.12
C GLU A 66 -17.57 -6.49 -4.07
N HIS A 67 -16.29 -6.30 -4.37
CA HIS A 67 -15.84 -5.34 -5.37
C HIS A 67 -15.07 -6.09 -6.46
N ASP A 68 -15.47 -5.85 -7.70
CA ASP A 68 -14.77 -6.41 -8.86
C ASP A 68 -13.45 -5.68 -9.13
N ASN A 69 -13.24 -4.50 -8.54
CA ASN A 69 -12.10 -3.64 -8.82
C ASN A 69 -11.18 -3.47 -7.60
N PRO A 70 -9.88 -3.28 -7.82
CA PRO A 70 -8.93 -3.00 -6.74
C PRO A 70 -9.29 -1.72 -5.96
N ARG A 71 -9.23 -1.81 -4.65
CA ARG A 71 -9.43 -0.69 -3.72
C ARG A 71 -8.13 -0.13 -3.19
N ILE A 72 -7.07 -0.93 -3.19
CA ILE A 72 -5.74 -0.56 -2.71
C ILE A 72 -4.68 -0.90 -3.76
N LEU A 73 -3.81 0.04 -4.04
CA LEU A 73 -2.66 -0.14 -4.92
C LEU A 73 -1.38 0.10 -4.13
N ILE A 74 -0.44 -0.84 -4.18
CA ILE A 74 0.83 -0.77 -3.46
C ILE A 74 1.99 -0.86 -4.45
N PHE A 75 2.77 0.20 -4.52
CA PHE A 75 3.99 0.24 -5.31
C PHE A 75 5.17 -0.30 -4.53
N VAL A 76 5.92 -1.19 -5.16
CA VAL A 76 7.13 -1.81 -4.61
C VAL A 76 8.28 -1.72 -5.62
N LYS A 77 9.51 -1.89 -5.15
CA LYS A 77 10.72 -1.70 -5.97
C LYS A 77 10.90 -2.77 -7.07
N ASP A 78 10.56 -4.02 -6.79
CA ASP A 78 10.80 -5.17 -7.67
C ASP A 78 9.86 -6.35 -7.36
N LYS A 79 9.98 -7.41 -8.17
CA LYS A 79 9.22 -8.65 -8.01
C LYS A 79 9.39 -9.30 -6.64
N ASN A 80 10.63 -9.35 -6.13
CA ASN A 80 10.89 -10.00 -4.85
C ASN A 80 10.21 -9.25 -3.71
N ALA A 81 10.22 -7.92 -3.75
CA ALA A 81 9.49 -7.09 -2.80
C ALA A 81 7.98 -7.33 -2.90
N ALA A 82 7.42 -7.44 -4.12
CA ALA A 82 6.00 -7.73 -4.33
C ALA A 82 5.59 -9.07 -3.70
N LEU A 83 6.31 -10.13 -4.01
CA LEU A 83 6.02 -11.47 -3.48
C LEU A 83 6.21 -11.55 -1.96
N THR A 84 7.30 -10.98 -1.44
CA THR A 84 7.55 -10.94 0.02
C THR A 84 6.46 -10.16 0.76
N LEU A 85 6.00 -9.05 0.20
CA LEU A 85 4.91 -8.28 0.81
C LEU A 85 3.59 -9.04 0.74
N GLN A 86 3.31 -9.72 -0.37
CA GLN A 86 2.15 -10.60 -0.51
C GLN A 86 2.13 -11.69 0.56
N GLU A 87 3.22 -12.44 0.73
CA GLU A 87 3.35 -13.48 1.76
C GLU A 87 3.07 -12.92 3.16
N LYS A 88 3.60 -11.73 3.47
CA LYS A 88 3.32 -11.06 4.75
C LYS A 88 1.85 -10.68 4.92
N PHE A 89 1.17 -10.23 3.86
CA PHE A 89 -0.27 -9.97 3.90
C PHE A 89 -1.06 -11.24 4.13
N GLU A 90 -0.71 -12.36 3.48
CA GLU A 90 -1.40 -13.63 3.59
C GLU A 90 -1.47 -14.15 5.04
N VAL A 91 -0.44 -13.88 5.84
CA VAL A 91 -0.46 -14.18 7.29
C VAL A 91 -1.63 -13.48 8.00
N PHE A 92 -1.95 -12.24 7.60
CA PHE A 92 -3.03 -11.45 8.20
C PHE A 92 -4.38 -11.70 7.54
N THR A 93 -4.42 -12.09 6.28
CA THR A 93 -5.67 -12.23 5.51
C THR A 93 -6.23 -13.64 5.48
N LYS A 94 -5.52 -14.62 6.04
CA LYS A 94 -5.89 -16.05 6.02
C LYS A 94 -7.35 -16.37 6.38
N HIS A 95 -7.98 -15.54 7.21
CA HIS A 95 -9.36 -15.71 7.67
C HIS A 95 -10.25 -14.53 7.24
N MET A 96 -9.83 -13.77 6.25
CA MET A 96 -10.58 -12.65 5.66
C MET A 96 -11.06 -13.02 4.26
N ASN A 97 -12.20 -12.53 3.86
CA ASN A 97 -12.67 -12.62 2.48
C ASN A 97 -12.07 -11.47 1.67
N LEU A 98 -10.74 -11.45 1.52
CA LEU A 98 -9.99 -10.46 0.77
C LEU A 98 -9.03 -11.15 -0.18
N THR A 99 -9.03 -10.67 -1.41
CA THR A 99 -8.13 -11.12 -2.47
C THR A 99 -7.00 -10.13 -2.69
N LEU A 100 -5.79 -10.65 -2.81
CA LEU A 100 -4.60 -9.83 -3.11
C LEU A 100 -3.75 -10.50 -4.18
N TYR A 101 -3.14 -9.69 -5.04
CA TYR A 101 -2.37 -10.21 -6.15
C TYR A 101 -1.16 -9.33 -6.46
N SER A 102 -0.01 -9.98 -6.73
CA SER A 102 1.25 -9.33 -7.10
C SER A 102 1.46 -9.30 -8.60
N VAL A 103 1.78 -8.13 -9.15
CA VAL A 103 2.03 -7.91 -10.59
C VAL A 103 3.45 -7.39 -10.81
N TYR A 104 4.15 -8.02 -11.76
CA TYR A 104 5.54 -7.72 -12.10
C TYR A 104 5.87 -8.11 -13.54
N GLU A 105 7.05 -7.71 -14.05
CA GLU A 105 7.38 -7.76 -15.47
C GLU A 105 7.56 -9.16 -16.04
N GLU A 106 8.01 -10.13 -15.25
CA GLU A 106 8.33 -11.48 -15.72
C GLU A 106 7.08 -12.35 -16.00
N GLN A 107 5.90 -11.90 -15.64
CA GLN A 107 4.65 -12.57 -15.97
C GLN A 107 3.95 -11.87 -17.15
N ALA A 108 3.26 -12.65 -17.99
CA ALA A 108 2.52 -12.10 -19.12
C ALA A 108 1.41 -11.14 -18.66
N VAL A 109 1.27 -10.00 -19.34
CA VAL A 109 0.23 -8.98 -19.02
C VAL A 109 -1.17 -9.59 -19.06
N GLN A 110 -1.45 -10.47 -20.05
CA GLN A 110 -2.77 -11.08 -20.20
C GLN A 110 -3.14 -11.92 -18.96
N VAL A 111 -2.21 -12.72 -18.44
CA VAL A 111 -2.45 -13.53 -17.23
C VAL A 111 -2.79 -12.64 -16.05
N GLN A 112 -2.05 -11.55 -15.87
CA GLN A 112 -2.29 -10.60 -14.77
C GLN A 112 -3.64 -9.88 -14.92
N LYS A 113 -3.99 -9.50 -16.16
CA LYS A 113 -5.29 -8.92 -16.49
C LYS A 113 -6.44 -9.85 -16.14
N ASP A 114 -6.35 -11.13 -16.52
CA ASP A 114 -7.41 -12.10 -16.31
C ASP A 114 -7.65 -12.33 -14.81
N ILE A 115 -6.58 -12.45 -14.01
CA ILE A 115 -6.68 -12.59 -12.55
C ILE A 115 -7.29 -11.33 -11.89
N ILE A 116 -6.86 -10.13 -12.32
CA ILE A 116 -7.42 -8.88 -11.78
C ILE A 116 -8.90 -8.75 -12.14
N TYR A 117 -9.31 -9.21 -13.34
CA TYR A 117 -10.69 -9.17 -13.79
C TYR A 117 -11.61 -10.13 -13.02
N GLU A 118 -11.07 -11.21 -12.44
CA GLU A 118 -11.80 -12.12 -11.55
C GLU A 118 -12.14 -11.50 -10.19
N GLY A 119 -11.56 -10.34 -9.87
CA GLY A 119 -11.78 -9.58 -8.64
C GLY A 119 -10.58 -9.65 -7.69
N VAL A 120 -9.93 -8.50 -7.47
CA VAL A 120 -8.79 -8.36 -6.55
C VAL A 120 -8.96 -7.07 -5.74
N ASP A 121 -8.91 -7.19 -4.41
CA ASP A 121 -9.03 -6.05 -3.50
C ASP A 121 -7.76 -5.20 -3.38
N ILE A 122 -6.60 -5.89 -3.35
CA ILE A 122 -5.28 -5.29 -3.16
C ILE A 122 -4.35 -5.73 -4.29
N VAL A 123 -3.86 -4.79 -5.06
CA VAL A 123 -2.83 -5.05 -6.08
C VAL A 123 -1.49 -4.51 -5.58
N ILE A 124 -0.48 -5.39 -5.54
CA ILE A 124 0.91 -5.05 -5.20
C ILE A 124 1.73 -5.13 -6.47
N GLY A 125 2.52 -4.13 -6.81
CA GLY A 125 3.29 -4.24 -8.05
C GLY A 125 4.39 -3.22 -8.23
N THR A 126 5.24 -3.51 -9.23
CA THR A 126 6.25 -2.57 -9.68
C THR A 126 5.61 -1.40 -10.42
N ALA A 127 6.19 -0.21 -10.32
CA ALA A 127 5.66 1.00 -10.95
C ALA A 127 5.46 0.81 -12.46
N LYS A 128 6.46 0.26 -13.12
CA LYS A 128 6.43 -0.01 -14.56
C LYS A 128 5.32 -0.97 -14.97
N ARG A 129 5.07 -2.06 -14.21
CA ARG A 129 4.02 -3.02 -14.52
C ARG A 129 2.65 -2.43 -14.26
N LEU A 130 2.46 -1.75 -13.15
CA LEU A 130 1.18 -1.10 -12.83
C LEU A 130 0.83 -0.01 -13.85
N ALA A 131 1.80 0.80 -14.27
CA ALA A 131 1.59 1.78 -15.35
C ALA A 131 1.20 1.10 -16.67
N LYS A 132 1.83 -0.02 -17.03
CA LYS A 132 1.48 -0.77 -18.24
C LYS A 132 0.05 -1.32 -18.19
N LEU A 133 -0.36 -1.92 -17.08
CA LEU A 133 -1.73 -2.42 -16.89
C LEU A 133 -2.75 -1.28 -16.95
N TYR A 134 -2.46 -0.15 -16.32
CA TYR A 134 -3.30 1.02 -16.33
C TYR A 134 -3.46 1.60 -17.76
N LEU A 135 -2.35 1.86 -18.45
CA LEU A 135 -2.36 2.44 -19.81
C LEU A 135 -3.00 1.54 -20.85
N SER A 136 -3.00 0.22 -20.65
CA SER A 136 -3.67 -0.75 -21.53
C SER A 136 -5.12 -1.02 -21.14
N ASN A 137 -5.70 -0.26 -20.21
CA ASN A 137 -7.03 -0.51 -19.64
C ASN A 137 -7.21 -1.96 -19.13
N SER A 138 -6.14 -2.54 -18.61
CA SER A 138 -6.12 -3.90 -18.08
C SER A 138 -6.35 -3.98 -16.57
N ILE A 139 -6.49 -2.84 -15.93
CA ILE A 139 -6.87 -2.68 -14.52
C ILE A 139 -7.83 -1.51 -14.40
N ASN A 140 -8.97 -1.75 -13.76
CA ASN A 140 -9.94 -0.70 -13.46
C ASN A 140 -9.67 -0.17 -12.04
N LEU A 141 -9.36 1.11 -11.92
CA LEU A 141 -9.00 1.73 -10.65
C LEU A 141 -10.08 2.71 -10.14
N ASN A 142 -11.34 2.58 -10.60
CA ASN A 142 -12.42 3.50 -10.21
C ASN A 142 -12.77 3.43 -8.72
N ASP A 143 -12.59 2.26 -8.08
CA ASP A 143 -12.90 2.04 -6.66
C ASP A 143 -11.69 2.26 -5.74
N MET A 144 -10.60 2.77 -6.31
CA MET A 144 -9.38 3.07 -5.57
C MET A 144 -9.62 4.07 -4.44
N ASN A 145 -9.22 3.69 -3.24
CA ASN A 145 -9.31 4.55 -2.08
C ASN A 145 -7.96 4.82 -1.40
N THR A 146 -6.95 4.01 -1.67
CA THR A 146 -5.61 4.21 -1.11
C THR A 146 -4.52 3.78 -2.10
N LEU A 147 -3.53 4.64 -2.28
CA LEU A 147 -2.29 4.35 -2.97
C LEU A 147 -1.15 4.38 -1.96
N ILE A 148 -0.37 3.31 -1.93
CA ILE A 148 0.74 3.14 -1.01
C ILE A 148 2.04 2.99 -1.81
N ILE A 149 3.12 3.59 -1.31
CA ILE A 149 4.48 3.35 -1.81
C ILE A 149 5.26 2.73 -0.66
N GLU A 150 5.72 1.48 -0.84
CA GLU A 150 6.57 0.80 0.13
C GLU A 150 8.03 1.05 -0.19
N ASP A 151 8.84 1.28 0.86
CA ASP A 151 10.30 1.50 0.76
C ASP A 151 10.69 2.45 -0.37
N ALA A 152 10.04 3.61 -0.39
CA ALA A 152 10.15 4.62 -1.43
C ALA A 152 11.59 5.06 -1.76
N GLN A 153 12.51 5.00 -0.77
CA GLN A 153 13.93 5.29 -0.97
C GLN A 153 14.58 4.35 -1.99
N LEU A 154 14.07 3.14 -2.15
CA LEU A 154 14.60 2.12 -3.06
C LEU A 154 14.04 2.21 -4.48
N LEU A 155 12.96 2.96 -4.71
CA LEU A 155 12.38 3.12 -6.05
C LEU A 155 13.25 4.08 -6.89
N PRO A 156 13.47 3.77 -8.19
CA PRO A 156 14.13 4.69 -9.11
C PRO A 156 13.37 6.01 -9.26
N ARG A 157 14.11 7.11 -9.45
CA ARG A 157 13.50 8.45 -9.62
C ARG A 157 12.50 8.52 -10.79
N ILE A 158 12.77 7.78 -11.85
CA ILE A 158 11.91 7.73 -13.03
C ILE A 158 10.52 7.16 -12.71
N ASP A 159 10.43 6.20 -11.81
CA ASP A 159 9.16 5.58 -11.40
C ASP A 159 8.23 6.60 -10.75
N PHE A 160 8.78 7.51 -9.94
CA PHE A 160 7.99 8.59 -9.34
C PHE A 160 7.45 9.59 -10.37
N GLY A 161 8.29 10.01 -11.32
CA GLY A 161 7.94 11.08 -12.26
C GLY A 161 6.99 10.64 -13.37
N ALA A 162 7.16 9.43 -13.88
CA ALA A 162 6.43 8.96 -15.06
C ALA A 162 5.22 8.07 -14.69
N ASP A 163 5.42 7.10 -13.84
CA ASP A 163 4.45 6.03 -13.63
C ASP A 163 3.53 6.30 -12.43
N ILE A 164 4.10 6.60 -11.26
CA ILE A 164 3.32 6.79 -10.03
C ILE A 164 2.50 8.07 -10.09
N VAL A 165 3.10 9.20 -10.50
CA VAL A 165 2.39 10.49 -10.60
C VAL A 165 1.25 10.39 -11.60
N ARG A 166 1.48 9.81 -12.78
CA ARG A 166 0.43 9.63 -13.80
C ARG A 166 -0.76 8.83 -13.26
N ILE A 167 -0.50 7.73 -12.56
CA ILE A 167 -1.58 6.95 -11.96
C ILE A 167 -2.28 7.77 -10.87
N SER A 168 -1.54 8.46 -10.00
CA SER A 168 -2.11 9.23 -8.89
C SER A 168 -3.01 10.38 -9.35
N GLU A 169 -2.69 11.03 -10.46
CA GLU A 169 -3.49 12.14 -11.03
C GLU A 169 -4.89 11.70 -11.48
N SER A 170 -5.10 10.39 -11.67
CA SER A 170 -6.41 9.83 -12.06
C SER A 170 -7.37 9.69 -10.88
N PHE A 171 -6.93 9.89 -9.62
CA PHE A 171 -7.72 9.63 -8.41
C PHE A 171 -7.79 10.84 -7.47
N PRO A 172 -8.69 11.80 -7.71
CA PRO A 172 -8.75 13.02 -6.91
C PRO A 172 -9.16 12.81 -5.44
N LYS A 173 -9.68 11.64 -5.08
CA LYS A 173 -10.16 11.32 -3.71
C LYS A 173 -9.43 10.12 -3.08
N CYS A 174 -8.23 9.83 -3.48
CA CYS A 174 -7.42 8.75 -2.95
C CYS A 174 -6.58 9.22 -1.76
N GLN A 175 -6.42 8.39 -0.74
CA GLN A 175 -5.42 8.60 0.29
C GLN A 175 -4.05 8.11 -0.20
N TYR A 176 -3.01 8.89 0.05
CA TYR A 176 -1.64 8.55 -0.33
C TYR A 176 -0.80 8.31 0.91
N VAL A 177 -0.09 7.19 0.95
CA VAL A 177 0.81 6.83 2.06
C VAL A 177 2.17 6.40 1.50
N VAL A 178 3.21 7.05 1.93
CA VAL A 178 4.59 6.77 1.50
C VAL A 178 5.39 6.28 2.69
N PHE A 179 5.80 5.02 2.65
CA PHE A 179 6.71 4.42 3.64
C PHE A 179 8.15 4.51 3.14
N SER A 180 9.07 4.95 4.01
CA SER A 180 10.48 5.09 3.67
C SER A 180 11.37 5.00 4.91
N THR A 181 12.67 4.79 4.71
CA THR A 181 13.67 4.96 5.76
C THR A 181 14.18 6.39 5.87
N GLU A 182 14.05 7.18 4.82
CA GLU A 182 14.52 8.55 4.73
C GLU A 182 13.55 9.44 3.96
N TYR A 183 13.64 10.75 4.15
CA TYR A 183 12.85 11.75 3.43
C TYR A 183 13.75 12.50 2.46
N ASP A 184 13.95 11.94 1.28
CA ASP A 184 14.86 12.43 0.24
C ASP A 184 14.21 13.45 -0.72
N GLU A 185 14.98 13.95 -1.70
CA GLU A 185 14.51 14.89 -2.72
C GLU A 185 13.44 14.30 -3.64
N LYS A 186 13.43 12.98 -3.87
CA LYS A 186 12.37 12.32 -4.63
C LYS A 186 11.03 12.48 -3.92
N MET A 187 10.99 12.24 -2.62
CA MET A 187 9.77 12.38 -1.82
C MET A 187 9.35 13.84 -1.67
N LYS A 188 10.29 14.77 -1.57
CA LYS A 188 9.97 16.19 -1.56
C LYS A 188 9.28 16.63 -2.86
N SER A 189 9.68 16.09 -4.01
CA SER A 189 9.07 16.42 -5.30
C SER A 189 7.59 16.00 -5.39
N LEU A 190 7.17 14.95 -4.67
CA LEU A 190 5.77 14.51 -4.63
C LEU A 190 4.84 15.54 -3.96
N ARG A 191 5.37 16.49 -3.16
CA ARG A 191 4.58 17.58 -2.59
C ARG A 191 3.98 18.49 -3.66
N ASN A 192 4.61 18.56 -4.82
CA ASN A 192 4.13 19.35 -5.95
C ASN A 192 3.03 18.64 -6.76
N SER A 193 2.69 17.43 -6.39
CA SER A 193 1.65 16.60 -7.00
C SER A 193 0.65 16.11 -5.95
N PHE A 194 0.56 14.83 -5.72
CA PHE A 194 -0.47 14.21 -4.87
C PHE A 194 -0.20 14.28 -3.35
N MET A 195 0.99 14.71 -2.90
CA MET A 195 1.36 14.79 -1.49
C MET A 195 1.37 16.23 -0.92
N ALA A 196 0.71 17.19 -1.58
CA ALA A 196 0.76 18.62 -1.20
C ALA A 196 0.34 18.88 0.27
N ASN A 197 -0.72 18.22 0.74
CA ASN A 197 -1.29 18.37 2.09
C ASN A 197 -0.96 17.18 3.00
N SER A 198 0.22 16.62 2.88
CA SER A 198 0.63 15.44 3.64
C SER A 198 1.20 15.79 5.02
N VAL A 199 1.04 14.85 5.95
CA VAL A 199 1.67 14.86 7.27
C VAL A 199 2.93 13.99 7.23
N LYS A 200 4.05 14.50 7.76
CA LYS A 200 5.26 13.68 7.97
C LYS A 200 5.23 13.11 9.40
N VAL A 201 5.39 11.79 9.50
CA VAL A 201 5.65 11.07 10.74
C VAL A 201 7.05 10.52 10.66
N GLU A 202 7.86 10.78 11.66
CA GLU A 202 9.26 10.36 11.75
C GLU A 202 9.52 9.76 13.13
N ALA A 203 10.14 8.57 13.20
CA ALA A 203 10.47 7.85 14.43
C ALA A 203 11.67 6.92 14.24
#